data_7cd2d239a64a98f37a4724c00b35cf92
#
_entry.id   7cd2d239a64a98f37a4724c00b35cf92
#
_cell.length_a   1.000
_cell.length_b   1.000
_cell.length_c   1.000
_cell.angle_alpha   90.00
_cell.angle_beta   90.00
_cell.angle_gamma   90.00
#
_symmetry.space_group_name_H-M   'P 1'
#
loop_
_entity.id
_entity.type
_entity.pdbx_description
1 polymer ?
#
loop_
_entity_poly.entity_id
_entity_poly.type
_entity_poly.pdbx_seq_one_letter_code
_entity_poly.pdbx_strand_id
1 'polypeptide(L)'
;QGKGMQIAEIVEKGPFDHSRTKVKAGCIIEKINGEEITPDKDITDLLNNKAGKKTLVSLYNPQNKERWEEVVKPVTSGQLNGLLYKRWVKQRAEDVEKWSGGRLGYVHIQSMGDGSFRTVYSDILGKYNNCDGIVIDTRFNGGGRLHEDIEILFSGQKYFTQVVRGREACDMPSRRWNKPSIMLQCEANYSNAHGTPWVYKHQNIGK
;
A
#
# COMPACT_ATOMS: atom_id res chain seq x y z
N GLN A 1 17.34 -32.02 -5.98
CA GLN A 1 17.67 -30.70 -5.36
C GLN A 1 18.40 -29.89 -6.40
N GLY A 2 17.72 -28.86 -6.96
CA GLY A 2 18.24 -28.08 -8.06
C GLY A 2 19.21 -26.99 -7.59
N LYS A 3 20.17 -26.66 -8.44
CA LYS A 3 21.00 -25.44 -8.28
C LYS A 3 20.14 -24.22 -8.59
N GLY A 4 20.29 -23.14 -7.82
CA GLY A 4 19.61 -21.88 -8.05
C GLY A 4 18.39 -21.65 -7.17
N MET A 5 17.77 -20.48 -7.30
CA MET A 5 16.61 -20.03 -6.55
C MET A 5 15.43 -19.79 -7.47
N GLN A 6 14.31 -20.46 -7.20
CA GLN A 6 13.09 -20.29 -7.99
C GLN A 6 12.37 -19.01 -7.61
N ILE A 7 11.97 -18.24 -8.61
CA ILE A 7 11.17 -17.02 -8.47
C ILE A 7 9.71 -17.44 -8.22
N ALA A 8 9.17 -17.14 -7.05
CA ALA A 8 7.79 -17.44 -6.69
C ALA A 8 6.81 -16.45 -7.34
N GLU A 9 7.17 -15.17 -7.36
CA GLU A 9 6.34 -14.09 -7.93
C GLU A 9 7.18 -12.90 -8.39
N ILE A 10 6.60 -12.07 -9.26
CA ILE A 10 7.13 -10.76 -9.63
C ILE A 10 6.36 -9.69 -8.87
N VAL A 11 7.07 -8.95 -8.03
CA VAL A 11 6.47 -7.85 -7.26
C VAL A 11 6.29 -6.64 -8.16
N GLU A 12 5.08 -6.08 -8.22
CA GLU A 12 4.77 -4.86 -8.98
C GLU A 12 5.76 -3.73 -8.64
N LYS A 13 6.31 -3.08 -9.64
CA LYS A 13 7.38 -2.06 -9.53
C LYS A 13 8.70 -2.56 -8.90
N GLY A 14 8.87 -3.86 -8.78
CA GLY A 14 10.11 -4.50 -8.37
C GLY A 14 11.14 -4.57 -9.49
N PRO A 15 12.36 -5.10 -9.20
CA PRO A 15 13.47 -5.13 -10.15
C PRO A 15 13.20 -5.87 -11.47
N PHE A 16 12.31 -6.84 -11.46
CA PHE A 16 11.91 -7.60 -12.64
C PHE A 16 10.56 -7.17 -13.24
N ASP A 17 9.91 -6.13 -12.70
CA ASP A 17 8.64 -5.64 -13.24
C ASP A 17 8.88 -4.51 -14.26
N HIS A 18 9.30 -4.90 -15.47
CA HIS A 18 9.45 -3.97 -16.59
C HIS A 18 9.22 -4.67 -17.94
N SER A 19 8.85 -3.91 -18.96
CA SER A 19 8.44 -4.42 -20.28
C SER A 19 9.51 -5.21 -21.05
N ARG A 20 10.78 -5.08 -20.69
CA ARG A 20 11.89 -5.73 -21.37
C ARG A 20 12.28 -7.07 -20.75
N THR A 21 11.77 -7.40 -19.59
CA THR A 21 12.10 -8.65 -18.90
C THR A 21 11.37 -9.84 -19.54
N LYS A 22 12.06 -10.95 -19.59
CA LYS A 22 11.47 -12.27 -19.88
C LYS A 22 11.15 -13.05 -18.60
N VAL A 23 11.49 -12.49 -17.43
CA VAL A 23 11.34 -13.17 -16.13
C VAL A 23 9.86 -13.31 -15.78
N LYS A 24 9.50 -14.49 -15.34
CA LYS A 24 8.16 -14.85 -14.85
C LYS A 24 8.28 -15.68 -13.58
N ALA A 25 7.21 -15.80 -12.82
CA ALA A 25 7.13 -16.79 -11.74
C ALA A 25 7.42 -18.19 -12.30
N GLY A 26 8.20 -18.97 -11.58
CA GLY A 26 8.71 -20.29 -11.99
C GLY A 26 10.09 -20.27 -12.65
N CYS A 27 10.59 -19.12 -13.11
CA CYS A 27 11.98 -19.00 -13.55
C CYS A 27 12.95 -19.20 -12.38
N ILE A 28 14.18 -19.60 -12.70
CA ILE A 28 15.23 -19.89 -11.70
C ILE A 28 16.36 -18.87 -11.89
N ILE A 29 16.81 -18.27 -10.82
CA ILE A 29 18.05 -17.51 -10.76
C ILE A 29 19.18 -18.50 -10.49
N GLU A 30 20.07 -18.71 -11.46
CA GLU A 30 21.20 -19.65 -11.33
C GLU A 30 22.46 -18.96 -10.80
N LYS A 31 22.72 -17.70 -11.21
CA LYS A 31 23.94 -16.95 -10.81
C LYS A 31 23.64 -15.49 -10.54
N ILE A 32 24.44 -14.89 -9.67
CA ILE A 32 24.48 -13.44 -9.42
C ILE A 32 25.94 -12.97 -9.66
N ASN A 33 26.15 -12.06 -10.62
CA ASN A 33 27.46 -11.58 -11.04
C ASN A 33 28.45 -12.72 -11.39
N GLY A 34 27.93 -13.80 -12.03
CA GLY A 34 28.72 -14.98 -12.40
C GLY A 34 28.92 -15.99 -11.28
N GLU A 35 28.56 -15.68 -10.05
CA GLU A 35 28.67 -16.60 -8.90
C GLU A 35 27.42 -17.47 -8.79
N GLU A 36 27.61 -18.81 -8.72
CA GLU A 36 26.50 -19.78 -8.64
C GLU A 36 25.79 -19.73 -7.30
N ILE A 37 24.47 -19.83 -7.35
CA ILE A 37 23.62 -20.03 -6.16
C ILE A 37 23.58 -21.53 -5.87
N THR A 38 24.13 -21.91 -4.73
CA THR A 38 24.16 -23.30 -4.24
C THR A 38 23.44 -23.40 -2.90
N PRO A 39 22.93 -24.58 -2.49
CA PRO A 39 22.17 -24.73 -1.25
C PRO A 39 22.95 -24.36 0.03
N ASP A 40 24.26 -24.39 -0.01
CA ASP A 40 25.19 -24.06 1.06
C ASP A 40 25.56 -22.57 1.13
N LYS A 41 25.17 -21.77 0.12
CA LYS A 41 25.41 -20.33 0.10
C LYS A 41 24.17 -19.55 0.50
N ASP A 42 24.33 -18.60 1.41
CA ASP A 42 23.28 -17.64 1.69
C ASP A 42 23.20 -16.61 0.55
N ILE A 43 22.05 -16.50 -0.06
CA ILE A 43 21.78 -15.51 -1.13
C ILE A 43 22.00 -14.08 -0.65
N THR A 44 21.83 -13.82 0.64
CA THR A 44 22.04 -12.49 1.22
C THR A 44 23.51 -12.04 1.06
N ASP A 45 24.45 -12.96 1.11
CA ASP A 45 25.89 -12.67 0.92
C ASP A 45 26.14 -12.21 -0.53
N LEU A 46 25.50 -12.87 -1.51
CA LEU A 46 25.61 -12.50 -2.93
C LEU A 46 24.96 -11.15 -3.25
N LEU A 47 23.95 -10.74 -2.47
CA LEU A 47 23.22 -9.48 -2.65
C LEU A 47 23.70 -8.36 -1.72
N ASN A 48 24.61 -8.65 -0.78
CA ASN A 48 25.12 -7.67 0.17
C ASN A 48 25.74 -6.46 -0.57
N ASN A 49 25.35 -5.26 -0.16
CA ASN A 49 25.79 -3.99 -0.78
C ASN A 49 25.48 -3.85 -2.29
N LYS A 50 24.53 -4.61 -2.84
CA LYS A 50 24.11 -4.53 -4.26
C LYS A 50 22.87 -3.66 -4.49
N ALA A 51 22.14 -3.27 -3.46
CA ALA A 51 20.94 -2.44 -3.61
C ALA A 51 21.23 -1.16 -4.41
N GLY A 52 20.41 -0.91 -5.44
CA GLY A 52 20.57 0.20 -6.38
C GLY A 52 21.71 0.08 -7.40
N LYS A 53 22.59 -0.92 -7.31
CA LYS A 53 23.70 -1.14 -8.23
C LYS A 53 23.33 -2.11 -9.35
N LYS A 54 23.88 -1.92 -10.55
CA LYS A 54 23.71 -2.86 -11.66
C LYS A 54 24.28 -4.22 -11.26
N THR A 55 23.44 -5.24 -11.29
CA THR A 55 23.76 -6.61 -10.90
C THR A 55 23.35 -7.55 -12.04
N LEU A 56 24.30 -8.33 -12.54
CA LEU A 56 24.05 -9.33 -13.58
C LEU A 56 23.40 -10.55 -12.93
N VAL A 57 22.29 -11.01 -13.51
CA VAL A 57 21.57 -12.19 -13.04
C VAL A 57 21.44 -13.18 -14.17
N SER A 58 21.96 -14.41 -13.99
CA SER A 58 21.80 -15.51 -14.96
C SER A 58 20.53 -16.28 -14.60
N LEU A 59 19.67 -16.48 -15.57
CA LEU A 59 18.29 -16.94 -15.44
C LEU A 59 18.04 -18.19 -16.29
N TYR A 60 17.17 -19.06 -15.80
CA TYR A 60 16.72 -20.26 -16.49
C TYR A 60 15.20 -20.38 -16.42
N ASN A 61 14.56 -20.62 -17.53
CA ASN A 61 13.14 -20.94 -17.60
C ASN A 61 12.96 -22.46 -17.80
N PRO A 62 12.44 -23.21 -16.82
CA PRO A 62 12.26 -24.66 -16.93
C PRO A 62 11.25 -25.08 -17.99
N GLN A 63 10.29 -24.24 -18.36
CA GLN A 63 9.21 -24.57 -19.29
C GLN A 63 9.71 -24.67 -20.73
N ASN A 64 10.55 -23.71 -21.17
CA ASN A 64 11.10 -23.68 -22.53
C ASN A 64 12.59 -23.99 -22.59
N LYS A 65 13.24 -24.29 -21.44
CA LYS A 65 14.67 -24.59 -21.31
C LYS A 65 15.59 -23.45 -21.75
N GLU A 66 15.10 -22.22 -21.82
CA GLU A 66 15.87 -21.03 -22.19
C GLU A 66 16.73 -20.55 -21.02
N ARG A 67 17.99 -20.18 -21.33
CA ARG A 67 18.89 -19.47 -20.42
C ARG A 67 19.24 -18.12 -21.02
N TRP A 68 19.22 -17.10 -20.16
CA TRP A 68 19.58 -15.73 -20.55
C TRP A 68 20.14 -14.97 -19.34
N GLU A 69 20.60 -13.77 -19.57
CA GLU A 69 21.10 -12.88 -18.54
C GLU A 69 20.35 -11.54 -18.57
N GLU A 70 20.07 -10.99 -17.42
CA GLU A 70 19.51 -9.66 -17.28
C GLU A 70 20.31 -8.85 -16.26
N VAL A 71 20.41 -7.53 -16.49
CA VAL A 71 20.99 -6.59 -15.54
C VAL A 71 19.88 -5.90 -14.79
N VAL A 72 19.81 -6.13 -13.50
CA VAL A 72 18.81 -5.54 -12.61
C VAL A 72 19.47 -4.70 -11.51
N LYS A 73 18.66 -3.91 -10.81
CA LYS A 73 19.10 -3.20 -9.61
C LYS A 73 18.33 -3.77 -8.43
N PRO A 74 18.94 -4.60 -7.59
CA PRO A 74 18.31 -5.09 -6.37
C PRO A 74 17.81 -3.94 -5.49
N VAL A 75 16.75 -4.18 -4.74
CA VAL A 75 16.18 -3.24 -3.79
C VAL A 75 16.59 -3.60 -2.36
N THR A 76 16.54 -2.64 -1.45
CA THR A 76 16.70 -2.93 -0.02
C THR A 76 15.47 -3.65 0.53
N SER A 77 15.60 -4.32 1.69
CA SER A 77 14.45 -4.91 2.40
C SER A 77 13.38 -3.86 2.72
N GLY A 78 13.78 -2.64 3.11
CA GLY A 78 12.82 -1.55 3.34
C GLY A 78 12.05 -1.13 2.09
N GLN A 79 12.72 -1.08 0.94
CA GLN A 79 12.07 -0.81 -0.35
C GLN A 79 11.12 -1.94 -0.75
N LEU A 80 11.53 -3.20 -0.57
CA LEU A 80 10.67 -4.36 -0.82
C LEU A 80 9.42 -4.32 0.06
N ASN A 81 9.59 -4.10 1.37
CA ASN A 81 8.47 -3.97 2.30
C ASN A 81 7.51 -2.85 1.89
N GLY A 82 8.04 -1.72 1.38
CA GLY A 82 7.23 -0.64 0.85
C GLY A 82 6.42 -1.04 -0.40
N LEU A 83 6.97 -1.87 -1.29
CA LEU A 83 6.25 -2.40 -2.45
C LEU A 83 5.17 -3.39 -2.03
N LEU A 84 5.47 -4.30 -1.10
CA LEU A 84 4.53 -5.28 -0.56
C LEU A 84 3.38 -4.60 0.18
N TYR A 85 3.67 -3.55 0.95
CA TYR A 85 2.66 -2.73 1.61
C TYR A 85 1.70 -2.08 0.59
N LYS A 86 2.23 -1.44 -0.45
CA LYS A 86 1.41 -0.81 -1.49
C LYS A 86 0.51 -1.84 -2.19
N ARG A 87 1.04 -3.03 -2.48
CA ARG A 87 0.26 -4.13 -3.04
C ARG A 87 -0.87 -4.55 -2.10
N TRP A 88 -0.57 -4.69 -0.80
CA TRP A 88 -1.57 -5.07 0.20
C TRP A 88 -2.70 -4.04 0.29
N VAL A 89 -2.39 -2.74 0.34
CA VAL A 89 -3.39 -1.67 0.34
C VAL A 89 -4.25 -1.69 -0.93
N LYS A 90 -3.60 -1.85 -2.10
CA LYS A 90 -4.29 -1.94 -3.40
C LYS A 90 -5.27 -3.11 -3.42
N GLN A 91 -4.85 -4.31 -2.99
CA GLN A 91 -5.72 -5.49 -2.94
C GLN A 91 -6.91 -5.28 -2.00
N ARG A 92 -6.71 -4.67 -0.83
CA ARG A 92 -7.82 -4.36 0.09
C ARG A 92 -8.80 -3.36 -0.51
N ALA A 93 -8.30 -2.34 -1.20
CA ALA A 93 -9.16 -1.39 -1.90
C ALA A 93 -9.98 -2.06 -3.02
N GLU A 94 -9.35 -2.92 -3.82
CA GLU A 94 -10.01 -3.71 -4.86
C GLU A 94 -11.06 -4.68 -4.30
N ASP A 95 -10.77 -5.34 -3.17
CA ASP A 95 -11.71 -6.22 -2.47
C ASP A 95 -12.95 -5.44 -2.00
N VAL A 96 -12.76 -4.28 -1.36
CA VAL A 96 -13.87 -3.44 -0.89
C VAL A 96 -14.70 -2.92 -2.07
N GLU A 97 -14.06 -2.46 -3.12
CA GLU A 97 -14.74 -2.02 -4.35
C GLU A 97 -15.58 -3.15 -4.95
N LYS A 98 -14.99 -4.34 -5.12
CA LYS A 98 -15.65 -5.52 -5.66
C LYS A 98 -16.85 -5.97 -4.81
N TRP A 99 -16.67 -6.10 -3.50
CA TRP A 99 -17.72 -6.60 -2.59
C TRP A 99 -18.87 -5.61 -2.42
N SER A 100 -18.59 -4.32 -2.55
CA SER A 100 -19.62 -3.27 -2.45
C SER A 100 -20.24 -2.90 -3.80
N GLY A 101 -19.79 -3.48 -4.91
CA GLY A 101 -20.21 -3.05 -6.25
C GLY A 101 -19.81 -1.61 -6.56
N GLY A 102 -18.63 -1.16 -6.08
CA GLY A 102 -18.11 0.19 -6.27
C GLY A 102 -18.71 1.26 -5.34
N ARG A 103 -19.60 0.86 -4.41
CA ARG A 103 -20.30 1.81 -3.53
C ARG A 103 -19.46 2.29 -2.34
N LEU A 104 -18.44 1.54 -1.92
CA LEU A 104 -17.58 1.88 -0.79
C LEU A 104 -16.15 2.17 -1.23
N GLY A 105 -15.55 3.19 -0.63
CA GLY A 105 -14.12 3.46 -0.72
C GLY A 105 -13.32 2.76 0.38
N TYR A 106 -12.01 2.72 0.24
CA TYR A 106 -11.10 2.17 1.21
C TYR A 106 -9.84 3.03 1.33
N VAL A 107 -9.46 3.38 2.54
CA VAL A 107 -8.20 4.05 2.84
C VAL A 107 -7.47 3.34 3.97
N HIS A 108 -6.16 3.25 3.88
CA HIS A 108 -5.31 2.73 4.95
C HIS A 108 -4.45 3.85 5.54
N ILE A 109 -4.49 4.00 6.85
CA ILE A 109 -3.67 4.96 7.59
C ILE A 109 -2.43 4.22 8.13
N GLN A 110 -1.32 4.27 7.39
CA GLN A 110 -0.10 3.53 7.72
C GLN A 110 0.58 4.00 9.00
N SER A 111 0.55 5.32 9.24
CA SER A 111 1.10 5.95 10.43
C SER A 111 0.31 7.20 10.77
N MET A 112 0.33 7.64 12.02
CA MET A 112 -0.33 8.86 12.45
C MET A 112 0.57 10.08 12.17
N GLY A 113 0.81 10.36 10.87
CA GLY A 113 1.64 11.46 10.40
C GLY A 113 1.11 12.12 9.14
N ASP A 114 1.67 13.28 8.82
CA ASP A 114 1.25 14.16 7.72
C ASP A 114 1.19 13.46 6.35
N GLY A 115 2.15 12.60 6.05
CA GLY A 115 2.15 11.84 4.79
C GLY A 115 0.94 10.92 4.62
N SER A 116 0.54 10.23 5.70
CA SER A 116 -0.68 9.41 5.72
C SER A 116 -1.94 10.27 5.62
N PHE A 117 -1.97 11.40 6.33
CA PHE A 117 -3.11 12.33 6.27
C PHE A 117 -3.33 12.86 4.87
N ARG A 118 -2.29 13.33 4.19
CA ARG A 118 -2.39 13.83 2.81
C ARG A 118 -2.94 12.79 1.86
N THR A 119 -2.51 11.53 1.99
CA THR A 119 -3.02 10.44 1.18
C THR A 119 -4.51 10.21 1.43
N VAL A 120 -4.91 10.04 2.70
CA VAL A 120 -6.31 9.85 3.10
C VAL A 120 -7.19 11.01 2.64
N TYR A 121 -6.76 12.24 2.91
CA TYR A 121 -7.46 13.45 2.52
C TYR A 121 -7.68 13.54 1.00
N SER A 122 -6.62 13.28 0.22
CA SER A 122 -6.69 13.27 -1.23
C SER A 122 -7.62 12.17 -1.76
N ASP A 123 -7.54 10.96 -1.19
CA ASP A 123 -8.33 9.83 -1.64
C ASP A 123 -9.82 10.00 -1.33
N ILE A 124 -10.17 10.43 -0.11
CA ILE A 124 -11.57 10.57 0.28
C ILE A 124 -12.29 11.74 -0.39
N LEU A 125 -11.61 12.87 -0.58
CA LEU A 125 -12.20 14.04 -1.23
C LEU A 125 -12.05 14.02 -2.77
N GLY A 126 -11.19 13.15 -3.29
CA GLY A 126 -10.98 12.92 -4.72
C GLY A 126 -11.55 11.60 -5.19
N LYS A 127 -10.74 10.55 -5.14
CA LYS A 127 -11.04 9.20 -5.67
C LYS A 127 -12.37 8.63 -5.17
N TYR A 128 -12.66 8.78 -3.88
CA TYR A 128 -13.84 8.20 -3.22
C TYR A 128 -14.96 9.20 -2.95
N ASN A 129 -14.84 10.42 -3.46
CA ASN A 129 -15.85 11.45 -3.19
C ASN A 129 -17.28 11.06 -3.60
N ASN A 130 -17.43 10.22 -4.63
CA ASN A 130 -18.72 9.74 -5.11
C ASN A 130 -19.19 8.43 -4.47
N CYS A 131 -18.40 7.81 -3.59
CA CYS A 131 -18.82 6.61 -2.87
C CYS A 131 -19.90 6.93 -1.82
N ASP A 132 -20.72 5.94 -1.51
CA ASP A 132 -21.77 6.04 -0.50
C ASP A 132 -21.24 6.00 0.92
N GLY A 133 -20.05 5.39 1.12
CA GLY A 133 -19.38 5.25 2.40
C GLY A 133 -17.91 4.91 2.22
N ILE A 134 -17.18 4.81 3.35
CA ILE A 134 -15.75 4.51 3.34
C ILE A 134 -15.32 3.58 4.47
N VAL A 135 -14.39 2.70 4.17
CA VAL A 135 -13.66 1.87 5.14
C VAL A 135 -12.32 2.55 5.45
N ILE A 136 -12.11 2.89 6.71
CA ILE A 136 -10.86 3.48 7.23
C ILE A 136 -10.11 2.36 7.96
N ASP A 137 -9.00 1.93 7.40
CA ASP A 137 -8.20 0.85 7.99
C ASP A 137 -6.99 1.42 8.70
N THR A 138 -6.92 1.22 10.01
CA THR A 138 -5.78 1.65 10.85
C THR A 138 -4.95 0.48 11.34
N ARG A 139 -5.21 -0.73 10.89
CA ARG A 139 -4.49 -1.92 11.36
C ARG A 139 -2.99 -1.80 11.14
N PHE A 140 -2.22 -2.28 12.11
CA PHE A 140 -0.75 -2.26 12.11
C PHE A 140 -0.11 -0.86 12.15
N ASN A 141 -0.86 0.17 12.57
CA ASN A 141 -0.35 1.53 12.68
C ASN A 141 0.43 1.72 13.98
N GLY A 142 1.68 2.13 13.87
CA GLY A 142 2.60 2.32 15.00
C GLY A 142 2.43 3.64 15.76
N GLY A 143 1.44 4.47 15.41
CA GLY A 143 1.18 5.74 16.07
C GLY A 143 1.81 6.96 15.39
N GLY A 144 1.90 8.02 16.14
CA GLY A 144 2.30 9.37 15.72
C GLY A 144 1.44 10.44 16.38
N ARG A 145 0.97 11.43 15.61
CA ARG A 145 0.06 12.47 16.10
C ARG A 145 -0.84 12.97 14.97
N LEU A 146 -1.98 12.33 14.80
CA LEU A 146 -2.92 12.63 13.69
C LEU A 146 -4.40 12.49 14.09
N HIS A 147 -4.71 12.07 15.32
CA HIS A 147 -6.09 11.75 15.73
C HIS A 147 -7.04 12.94 15.62
N GLU A 148 -6.56 14.15 15.94
CA GLU A 148 -7.34 15.39 15.85
C GLU A 148 -7.73 15.70 14.41
N ASP A 149 -6.79 15.60 13.46
CA ASP A 149 -7.07 15.85 12.04
C ASP A 149 -8.04 14.82 11.47
N ILE A 150 -7.91 13.55 11.85
CA ILE A 150 -8.83 12.48 11.46
C ILE A 150 -10.22 12.74 12.05
N GLU A 151 -10.29 13.11 13.32
CA GLU A 151 -11.56 13.47 13.98
C GLU A 151 -12.24 14.62 13.24
N ILE A 152 -11.57 15.72 13.02
CA ILE A 152 -12.11 16.90 12.33
C ILE A 152 -12.58 16.55 10.92
N LEU A 153 -11.79 15.74 10.18
CA LEU A 153 -12.12 15.35 8.81
C LEU A 153 -13.41 14.54 8.70
N PHE A 154 -13.67 13.67 9.69
CA PHE A 154 -14.81 12.76 9.70
C PHE A 154 -15.99 13.19 10.57
N SER A 155 -15.79 14.11 11.53
CA SER A 155 -16.84 14.59 12.42
C SER A 155 -17.39 15.97 12.08
N GLY A 156 -16.70 16.75 11.24
CA GLY A 156 -17.00 18.13 10.95
C GLY A 156 -18.48 18.40 10.63
N GLN A 157 -19.19 19.08 11.55
CA GLN A 157 -20.62 19.35 11.40
C GLN A 157 -20.85 20.52 10.44
N LYS A 158 -21.88 20.38 9.60
CA LYS A 158 -22.34 21.46 8.73
C LYS A 158 -22.81 22.66 9.57
N TYR A 159 -22.30 23.85 9.26
CA TYR A 159 -22.75 25.07 9.93
C TYR A 159 -23.47 26.07 9.02
N PHE A 160 -23.25 26.02 7.69
CA PHE A 160 -24.08 26.72 6.70
C PHE A 160 -23.92 26.15 5.29
N THR A 161 -24.82 26.52 4.39
CA THR A 161 -24.71 26.27 2.94
C THR A 161 -24.37 27.58 2.22
N GLN A 162 -23.34 27.57 1.41
CA GLN A 162 -23.00 28.70 0.56
C GLN A 162 -23.94 28.72 -0.65
N VAL A 163 -24.59 29.85 -0.86
CA VAL A 163 -25.50 30.08 -2.00
C VAL A 163 -24.93 31.16 -2.89
N VAL A 164 -24.76 30.88 -4.18
CA VAL A 164 -24.27 31.84 -5.18
C VAL A 164 -25.32 32.01 -6.26
N ARG A 165 -25.79 33.26 -6.43
CA ARG A 165 -26.82 33.63 -7.41
C ARG A 165 -28.08 32.72 -7.32
N GLY A 166 -28.54 32.44 -6.10
CA GLY A 166 -29.73 31.63 -5.85
C GLY A 166 -29.54 30.10 -6.02
N ARG A 167 -28.31 29.64 -6.27
CA ARG A 167 -27.98 28.21 -6.36
C ARG A 167 -27.07 27.78 -5.22
N GLU A 168 -27.38 26.66 -4.59
CA GLU A 168 -26.51 26.07 -3.61
C GLU A 168 -25.20 25.63 -4.28
N ALA A 169 -24.08 26.15 -3.76
CA ALA A 169 -22.74 25.87 -4.27
C ALA A 169 -22.07 24.73 -3.47
N CYS A 170 -22.03 24.83 -2.16
CA CYS A 170 -21.47 23.80 -1.27
C CYS A 170 -21.90 24.02 0.18
N ASP A 171 -21.85 22.95 0.94
CA ASP A 171 -21.95 22.98 2.40
C ASP A 171 -20.61 23.32 3.04
N MET A 172 -20.64 23.97 4.20
CA MET A 172 -19.44 24.30 4.97
C MET A 172 -19.44 23.61 6.33
N PRO A 173 -18.32 23.04 6.75
CA PRO A 173 -17.02 22.99 6.06
C PRO A 173 -17.08 22.09 4.82
N SER A 174 -16.54 22.60 3.69
CA SER A 174 -16.59 21.86 2.41
C SER A 174 -15.61 20.68 2.35
N ARG A 175 -14.60 20.69 3.21
CA ARG A 175 -13.50 19.70 3.24
C ARG A 175 -13.68 18.74 4.40
N ARG A 176 -14.74 17.94 4.34
CA ARG A 176 -15.06 16.92 5.34
C ARG A 176 -15.65 15.69 4.67
N TRP A 177 -15.54 14.56 5.32
CA TRP A 177 -16.32 13.37 4.96
C TRP A 177 -17.63 13.39 5.75
N ASN A 178 -18.76 13.48 5.07
CA ASN A 178 -20.08 13.60 5.66
C ASN A 178 -21.00 12.39 5.37
N LYS A 179 -20.39 11.29 4.93
CA LYS A 179 -21.09 10.05 4.58
C LYS A 179 -20.71 8.95 5.57
N PRO A 180 -21.44 7.83 5.59
CA PRO A 180 -21.13 6.71 6.48
C PRO A 180 -19.66 6.26 6.38
N SER A 181 -19.11 5.88 7.51
CA SER A 181 -17.76 5.34 7.60
C SER A 181 -17.64 4.28 8.68
N ILE A 182 -16.68 3.37 8.51
CA ILE A 182 -16.33 2.33 9.47
C ILE A 182 -14.81 2.32 9.66
N MET A 183 -14.35 2.16 10.90
CA MET A 183 -12.91 2.09 11.21
C MET A 183 -12.51 0.68 11.62
N LEU A 184 -11.50 0.13 10.94
CA LEU A 184 -10.86 -1.13 11.28
C LEU A 184 -9.61 -0.90 12.11
N GLN A 185 -9.45 -1.67 13.17
CA GLN A 185 -8.28 -1.67 14.06
C GLN A 185 -7.82 -3.09 14.38
N CYS A 186 -6.65 -3.23 14.97
CA CYS A 186 -6.15 -4.50 15.52
C CYS A 186 -5.31 -4.26 16.78
N GLU A 187 -4.94 -5.33 17.46
CA GLU A 187 -4.15 -5.29 18.70
C GLU A 187 -2.75 -4.69 18.51
N ALA A 188 -2.25 -4.67 17.26
CA ALA A 188 -0.97 -4.05 16.93
C ALA A 188 -1.03 -2.53 16.76
N ASN A 189 -2.21 -1.91 16.86
CA ASN A 189 -2.31 -0.44 16.89
C ASN A 189 -1.65 0.10 18.15
N TYR A 190 -0.70 1.03 17.99
CA TYR A 190 0.08 1.55 19.11
C TYR A 190 -0.06 3.08 19.26
N SER A 191 0.07 3.59 20.48
CA SER A 191 0.10 5.02 20.80
C SER A 191 -1.13 5.76 20.23
N ASN A 192 -0.95 6.81 19.45
CA ASN A 192 -2.02 7.60 18.85
C ASN A 192 -2.97 6.76 17.97
N ALA A 193 -2.47 5.73 17.31
CA ALA A 193 -3.29 4.81 16.52
C ALA A 193 -4.20 3.93 17.39
N HIS A 194 -3.86 3.71 18.65
CA HIS A 194 -4.75 3.06 19.62
C HIS A 194 -5.86 4.00 20.11
N GLY A 195 -5.52 5.28 20.34
CA GLY A 195 -6.49 6.28 20.79
C GLY A 195 -7.50 6.72 19.73
N THR A 196 -7.10 6.73 18.46
CA THR A 196 -7.94 7.19 17.35
C THR A 196 -9.26 6.41 17.20
N PRO A 197 -9.30 5.07 17.22
CA PRO A 197 -10.55 4.31 17.18
C PRO A 197 -11.45 4.57 18.40
N TRP A 198 -10.85 4.83 19.56
CA TRP A 198 -11.60 5.20 20.76
C TRP A 198 -12.33 6.54 20.56
N VAL A 199 -11.62 7.58 20.09
CA VAL A 199 -12.21 8.90 19.78
C VAL A 199 -13.31 8.73 18.73
N TYR A 200 -13.03 8.00 17.66
CA TYR A 200 -13.97 7.75 16.58
C TYR A 200 -15.28 7.12 17.06
N LYS A 201 -15.20 6.12 17.91
CA LYS A 201 -16.37 5.48 18.53
C LYS A 201 -17.07 6.38 19.54
N HIS A 202 -16.31 7.05 20.41
CA HIS A 202 -16.86 7.88 21.49
C HIS A 202 -17.60 9.11 20.95
N GLN A 203 -17.12 9.70 19.86
CA GLN A 203 -17.74 10.83 19.17
C GLN A 203 -18.87 10.39 18.21
N ASN A 204 -19.19 9.10 18.13
CA ASN A 204 -20.19 8.55 17.20
C ASN A 204 -19.95 8.95 15.73
N ILE A 205 -18.69 9.05 15.30
CA ILE A 205 -18.32 9.40 13.91
C ILE A 205 -18.75 8.31 12.95
N GLY A 206 -18.63 7.04 13.36
CA GLY A 206 -19.00 5.87 12.58
C GLY A 206 -18.94 4.60 13.43
N LYS A 207 -18.88 3.45 12.76
CA LYS A 207 -18.79 2.11 13.38
C LYS A 207 -17.39 1.57 13.37
#